data_1d23de3a53a5488d838269a4162e3e58
#
_entry.id   1d23de3a53a5488d838269a4162e3e58
#
_cell.length_a   1.000
_cell.length_b   1.000
_cell.length_c   1.000
_cell.angle_alpha   90.00
_cell.angle_beta   90.00
_cell.angle_gamma   90.00
#
_symmetry.space_group_name_H-M   'P 1'
#
loop_
_entity.id
_entity.type
_entity.pdbx_description
1 polymer ?
#
loop_
_entity_poly.entity_id
_entity_poly.type
_entity_poly.pdbx_seq_one_letter_code
_entity_poly.pdbx_strand_id
1 'polypeptide(L)'
;MKRLAIALLLIAPLAEADPFPTRDLNPLLGGYGLPSALPARIERDAWTVATDLNWASSSLIQRADGELLVVDAETREARVTIGRSWSSGFAAQLEVPYRYAGGGVLDSAIDSWHDFFGLPQGARSQMPTDRIRIAYQRAGQTLLDIDTSVSGLGDVSLDLGYSLHSTSATSAAAWLSIKAPSGDADRLTGSGATDVSLAIAGEHALGDNWSVFGQAAVTRLGDGDRLSTQQRDVVWNGFAGVGWRAWRGLQLKAQVDAHSAVFEGSDLDFLGEAVVLTVGGDYQFESGWRFDVAVSEDIAVDSASDVVFVFGLRRGWE
;
A
#
# COMPACT_ATOMS: atom_id res chain seq x y z
N MET A 1 -38.40 -16.98 46.57
CA MET A 1 -38.14 -16.30 45.26
C MET A 1 -36.66 -16.35 45.00
N LYS A 2 -36.18 -17.33 44.21
CA LYS A 2 -34.74 -17.43 43.80
C LYS A 2 -34.56 -16.62 42.53
N ARG A 3 -33.75 -15.54 42.61
CA ARG A 3 -33.34 -14.75 41.43
C ARG A 3 -32.29 -15.56 40.66
N LEU A 4 -32.66 -16.02 39.49
CA LEU A 4 -31.76 -16.61 38.50
C LEU A 4 -30.92 -15.45 37.91
N ALA A 5 -29.64 -15.35 38.26
CA ALA A 5 -28.71 -14.47 37.62
C ALA A 5 -28.28 -15.15 36.31
N ILE A 6 -28.80 -14.69 35.18
CA ILE A 6 -28.30 -15.07 33.87
C ILE A 6 -26.96 -14.31 33.67
N ALA A 7 -25.86 -15.04 33.85
CA ALA A 7 -24.55 -14.53 33.41
C ALA A 7 -24.55 -14.51 31.88
N LEU A 8 -24.69 -13.33 31.27
CA LEU A 8 -24.34 -13.13 29.87
C LEU A 8 -22.83 -13.36 29.77
N LEU A 9 -22.41 -14.52 29.25
CA LEU A 9 -21.07 -14.70 28.75
C LEU A 9 -20.95 -13.76 27.55
N LEU A 10 -20.32 -12.62 27.78
CA LEU A 10 -19.77 -11.78 26.69
C LEU A 10 -18.62 -12.57 26.05
N ILE A 11 -18.94 -13.33 25.02
CA ILE A 11 -17.91 -13.92 24.16
C ILE A 11 -17.17 -12.71 23.56
N ALA A 12 -15.96 -12.45 24.04
CA ALA A 12 -15.09 -11.45 23.41
C ALA A 12 -14.89 -11.89 21.94
N PRO A 13 -15.07 -10.99 20.96
CA PRO A 13 -14.76 -11.34 19.59
C PRO A 13 -13.28 -11.72 19.52
N LEU A 14 -12.94 -12.75 18.75
CA LEU A 14 -11.56 -13.15 18.48
C LEU A 14 -10.78 -11.95 17.91
N ALA A 15 -9.46 -11.95 18.09
CA ALA A 15 -8.63 -10.93 17.49
C ALA A 15 -8.70 -11.04 15.96
N GLU A 16 -9.13 -9.97 15.32
CA GLU A 16 -9.23 -9.83 13.88
C GLU A 16 -8.34 -8.65 13.48
N ALA A 17 -7.39 -8.87 12.59
CA ALA A 17 -6.51 -7.80 12.13
C ALA A 17 -6.61 -7.65 10.63
N ASP A 18 -7.19 -6.56 10.19
CA ASP A 18 -7.06 -6.14 8.81
C ASP A 18 -5.65 -5.60 8.55
N PRO A 19 -5.06 -5.91 7.39
CA PRO A 19 -3.79 -5.34 6.99
C PRO A 19 -3.86 -3.81 6.86
N PHE A 20 -2.69 -3.15 6.91
CA PHE A 20 -2.61 -1.74 6.55
C PHE A 20 -2.87 -1.54 5.06
N PRO A 21 -3.59 -0.48 4.66
CA PRO A 21 -3.86 -0.18 3.25
C PRO A 21 -2.67 0.52 2.59
N THR A 22 -1.49 -0.08 2.71
CA THR A 22 -0.22 0.46 2.20
C THR A 22 0.29 -0.32 1.00
N ARG A 23 1.25 0.26 0.30
CA ARG A 23 2.09 -0.32 -0.72
C ARG A 23 3.34 0.54 -0.91
N ASP A 24 4.32 0.07 -1.66
CA ASP A 24 5.43 0.94 -2.07
C ASP A 24 4.91 2.17 -2.83
N LEU A 25 5.30 3.36 -2.37
CA LEU A 25 4.96 4.65 -2.98
C LEU A 25 6.11 5.24 -3.78
N ASN A 26 7.06 4.42 -4.21
CA ASN A 26 8.01 4.82 -5.25
C ASN A 26 7.25 5.48 -6.41
N PRO A 27 7.53 6.76 -6.73
CA PRO A 27 6.77 7.50 -7.73
C PRO A 27 6.78 6.84 -9.11
N LEU A 28 7.79 6.02 -9.41
CA LEU A 28 7.88 5.29 -10.66
C LEU A 28 6.96 4.07 -10.73
N LEU A 29 6.54 3.53 -9.57
CA LEU A 29 5.65 2.36 -9.50
C LEU A 29 4.17 2.73 -9.43
N GLY A 30 3.86 3.98 -9.22
CA GLY A 30 2.53 4.46 -8.91
C GLY A 30 1.41 4.10 -9.88
N GLY A 31 1.67 3.75 -11.12
CA GLY A 31 0.67 3.39 -12.13
C GLY A 31 0.49 1.89 -12.33
N TYR A 32 1.30 1.05 -11.73
CA TYR A 32 1.23 -0.39 -11.95
C TYR A 32 0.19 -1.05 -11.05
N GLY A 33 -0.48 -2.09 -11.56
CA GLY A 33 -1.61 -2.76 -10.95
C GLY A 33 -1.24 -3.80 -9.89
N LEU A 34 -0.25 -3.51 -9.04
CA LEU A 34 0.05 -4.33 -7.88
C LEU A 34 -1.05 -4.09 -6.83
N PRO A 35 -1.88 -5.10 -6.51
CA PRO A 35 -2.99 -4.88 -5.59
C PRO A 35 -2.48 -4.53 -4.18
N SER A 36 -3.13 -3.54 -3.56
CA SER A 36 -2.96 -3.25 -2.14
C SER A 36 -3.65 -4.31 -1.28
N ALA A 37 -3.83 -4.04 -0.01
CA ALA A 37 -4.50 -4.97 0.90
C ALA A 37 -5.93 -5.27 0.47
N LEU A 38 -6.20 -6.53 0.12
CA LEU A 38 -7.51 -7.06 -0.19
C LEU A 38 -8.08 -7.83 1.02
N PRO A 39 -9.39 -7.75 1.32
CA PRO A 39 -9.99 -8.43 2.45
C PRO A 39 -9.82 -9.95 2.41
N ALA A 40 -9.30 -10.54 3.48
CA ALA A 40 -9.33 -11.99 3.67
C ALA A 40 -10.73 -12.49 4.09
N ARG A 41 -11.45 -11.65 4.85
CA ARG A 41 -12.82 -11.90 5.26
C ARG A 41 -13.79 -11.15 4.37
N ILE A 42 -14.64 -11.89 3.67
CA ILE A 42 -15.75 -11.34 2.90
C ILE A 42 -17.01 -11.49 3.75
N GLU A 43 -17.48 -10.37 4.30
CA GLU A 43 -18.74 -10.31 5.03
C GLU A 43 -19.91 -10.65 4.09
N ARG A 44 -21.06 -11.06 4.69
CA ARG A 44 -22.23 -11.41 3.89
C ARG A 44 -23.18 -10.22 3.77
N ASP A 45 -23.61 -9.98 2.54
CA ASP A 45 -24.60 -8.95 2.20
C ASP A 45 -24.27 -7.52 2.72
N ALA A 46 -22.94 -7.20 2.74
CA ALA A 46 -22.44 -5.95 3.29
C ALA A 46 -21.97 -4.99 2.20
N TRP A 47 -22.12 -3.69 2.46
CA TRP A 47 -21.42 -2.61 1.80
C TRP A 47 -20.19 -2.22 2.59
N THR A 48 -19.15 -1.78 1.91
CA THR A 48 -17.94 -1.21 2.52
C THR A 48 -17.57 0.08 1.84
N VAL A 49 -17.05 1.01 2.63
CA VAL A 49 -16.37 2.21 2.14
C VAL A 49 -15.07 2.37 2.88
N ALA A 50 -14.00 2.68 2.16
CA ALA A 50 -12.72 3.05 2.73
C ALA A 50 -12.17 4.29 2.03
N THR A 51 -11.40 5.06 2.78
CA THR A 51 -10.59 6.16 2.28
C THR A 51 -9.22 6.04 2.89
N ASP A 52 -8.19 5.98 2.06
CA ASP A 52 -6.81 5.84 2.49
C ASP A 52 -6.00 7.04 1.99
N LEU A 53 -5.10 7.52 2.82
CA LEU A 53 -4.09 8.52 2.47
C LEU A 53 -2.72 7.96 2.83
N ASN A 54 -1.88 7.77 1.82
CA ASN A 54 -0.49 7.41 1.97
C ASN A 54 0.37 8.61 1.52
N TRP A 55 1.33 9.00 2.35
CA TRP A 55 2.16 10.17 2.11
C TRP A 55 3.63 9.81 2.31
N ALA A 56 4.36 9.70 1.22
CA ALA A 56 5.76 9.29 1.17
C ALA A 56 6.69 10.46 0.92
N SER A 57 7.90 10.35 1.42
CA SER A 57 9.05 11.16 1.04
C SER A 57 10.15 10.25 0.51
N SER A 58 10.75 10.62 -0.62
CA SER A 58 11.84 9.90 -1.25
C SER A 58 12.94 10.90 -1.64
N SER A 59 14.18 10.64 -1.20
CA SER A 59 15.32 11.50 -1.47
C SER A 59 16.57 10.66 -1.70
N LEU A 60 16.87 10.31 -2.96
CA LEU A 60 18.00 9.46 -3.32
C LEU A 60 18.69 9.87 -4.63
N ILE A 61 19.96 9.53 -4.73
CA ILE A 61 20.76 9.61 -5.96
C ILE A 61 21.45 8.25 -6.12
N GLN A 62 21.06 7.50 -7.14
CA GLN A 62 21.67 6.22 -7.46
C GLN A 62 22.41 6.26 -8.79
N ARG A 63 23.53 5.54 -8.87
CA ARG A 63 24.36 5.42 -10.08
C ARG A 63 24.78 3.97 -10.27
N ALA A 64 24.61 3.48 -11.49
CA ALA A 64 25.12 2.20 -11.97
C ALA A 64 25.76 2.41 -13.35
N ASP A 65 26.27 1.35 -13.98
CA ASP A 65 26.94 1.43 -15.27
C ASP A 65 26.10 2.11 -16.36
N GLY A 66 26.42 3.40 -16.63
CA GLY A 66 25.73 4.21 -17.61
C GLY A 66 24.33 4.68 -17.19
N GLU A 67 23.96 4.53 -15.92
CA GLU A 67 22.68 4.94 -15.37
C GLU A 67 22.84 5.99 -14.26
N LEU A 68 21.90 6.92 -14.20
CA LEU A 68 21.75 7.90 -13.13
C LEU A 68 20.27 8.07 -12.83
N LEU A 69 19.87 7.80 -11.61
CA LEU A 69 18.55 8.09 -11.06
C LEU A 69 18.66 9.12 -9.96
N VAL A 70 17.86 10.15 -10.04
CA VAL A 70 17.65 11.17 -9.01
C VAL A 70 16.18 11.17 -8.67
N VAL A 71 15.85 10.95 -7.42
CA VAL A 71 14.49 11.09 -6.90
C VAL A 71 14.54 11.98 -5.68
N ASP A 72 13.84 13.10 -5.75
CA ASP A 72 13.60 14.05 -4.69
C ASP A 72 12.13 14.48 -4.81
N ALA A 73 11.25 13.83 -4.07
CA ALA A 73 9.83 14.04 -4.20
C ALA A 73 9.04 13.58 -2.98
N GLU A 74 7.98 14.33 -2.66
CA GLU A 74 6.88 13.80 -1.86
C GLU A 74 5.80 13.24 -2.77
N THR A 75 5.43 11.97 -2.54
CA THR A 75 4.33 11.30 -3.22
C THR A 75 3.15 11.15 -2.27
N ARG A 76 1.96 11.57 -2.71
CA ARG A 76 0.72 11.40 -1.95
C ARG A 76 -0.26 10.62 -2.81
N GLU A 77 -0.85 9.59 -2.21
CA GLU A 77 -1.92 8.83 -2.82
C GLU A 77 -3.12 8.82 -1.89
N ALA A 78 -4.22 9.42 -2.35
CA ALA A 78 -5.53 9.32 -1.71
C ALA A 78 -6.38 8.33 -2.50
N ARG A 79 -6.92 7.30 -1.85
CA ARG A 79 -7.78 6.29 -2.48
C ARG A 79 -9.15 6.28 -1.84
N VAL A 80 -10.18 6.10 -2.66
CA VAL A 80 -11.53 5.78 -2.22
C VAL A 80 -11.87 4.39 -2.75
N THR A 81 -12.29 3.51 -1.86
CA THR A 81 -12.73 2.16 -2.20
C THR A 81 -14.19 2.00 -1.80
N ILE A 82 -15.01 1.51 -2.72
CA ILE A 82 -16.42 1.16 -2.47
C ILE A 82 -16.58 -0.32 -2.81
N GLY A 83 -17.05 -1.10 -1.84
CA GLY A 83 -17.23 -2.54 -1.98
C GLY A 83 -18.64 -3.00 -1.70
N ARG A 84 -19.03 -4.10 -2.33
CA ARG A 84 -20.26 -4.85 -2.09
C ARG A 84 -19.93 -6.34 -2.01
N SER A 85 -20.46 -7.01 -1.02
CA SER A 85 -20.42 -8.46 -0.90
C SER A 85 -21.82 -9.05 -0.84
N TRP A 86 -21.94 -10.31 -1.22
CA TRP A 86 -23.22 -11.04 -1.30
C TRP A 86 -23.19 -12.30 -0.45
N SER A 87 -24.37 -12.78 -0.07
CA SER A 87 -24.56 -14.03 0.70
C SER A 87 -23.95 -15.26 0.01
N SER A 88 -23.77 -15.22 -1.30
CA SER A 88 -23.10 -16.26 -2.10
C SER A 88 -21.59 -16.41 -1.85
N GLY A 89 -20.98 -15.48 -1.08
CA GLY A 89 -19.53 -15.44 -0.84
C GLY A 89 -18.75 -14.68 -1.90
N PHE A 90 -19.41 -14.08 -2.89
CA PHE A 90 -18.78 -13.16 -3.83
C PHE A 90 -18.69 -11.75 -3.26
N ALA A 91 -17.68 -11.01 -3.71
CA ALA A 91 -17.54 -9.58 -3.46
C ALA A 91 -17.04 -8.88 -4.73
N ALA A 92 -17.32 -7.59 -4.82
CA ALA A 92 -16.74 -6.69 -5.79
C ALA A 92 -16.40 -5.36 -5.12
N GLN A 93 -15.28 -4.76 -5.47
CA GLN A 93 -14.92 -3.42 -5.02
C GLN A 93 -14.31 -2.61 -6.15
N LEU A 94 -14.56 -1.31 -6.11
CA LEU A 94 -14.00 -0.32 -7.02
C LEU A 94 -13.06 0.56 -6.22
N GLU A 95 -11.80 0.64 -6.67
CA GLU A 95 -10.77 1.51 -6.11
C GLU A 95 -10.49 2.67 -7.07
N VAL A 96 -10.55 3.89 -6.56
CA VAL A 96 -10.31 5.13 -7.32
C VAL A 96 -9.21 5.92 -6.60
N PRO A 97 -7.96 5.91 -7.11
CA PRO A 97 -6.85 6.67 -6.53
C PRO A 97 -6.75 8.06 -7.15
N TYR A 98 -6.32 9.02 -6.33
CA TYR A 98 -5.82 10.32 -6.78
C TYR A 98 -4.37 10.47 -6.32
N ARG A 99 -3.48 10.85 -7.22
CA ARG A 99 -2.04 10.93 -6.96
C ARG A 99 -1.50 12.33 -7.14
N TYR A 100 -0.51 12.64 -6.33
CA TYR A 100 0.28 13.85 -6.39
C TYR A 100 1.74 13.49 -6.16
N ALA A 101 2.64 14.06 -6.96
CA ALA A 101 4.07 14.08 -6.70
C ALA A 101 4.57 15.52 -6.82
N GLY A 102 5.32 15.98 -5.83
CA GLY A 102 5.79 17.37 -5.75
C GLY A 102 6.92 17.54 -4.75
N GLY A 103 7.36 18.77 -4.54
CA GLY A 103 8.44 19.10 -3.60
C GLY A 103 8.05 18.93 -2.13
N GLY A 104 6.73 19.04 -1.83
CA GLY A 104 6.21 18.74 -0.51
C GLY A 104 6.53 19.75 0.60
N VAL A 105 6.49 19.27 1.84
CA VAL A 105 6.73 20.06 3.07
C VAL A 105 7.38 19.25 4.21
N LEU A 106 7.70 17.97 3.97
CA LEU A 106 8.20 17.07 5.01
C LEU A 106 9.71 17.21 5.27
N ASP A 107 10.47 17.77 4.32
CA ASP A 107 11.94 17.79 4.38
C ASP A 107 12.44 18.31 5.73
N SER A 108 12.02 19.50 6.14
CA SER A 108 12.48 20.10 7.41
C SER A 108 12.04 19.29 8.66
N ALA A 109 10.91 18.61 8.60
CA ALA A 109 10.43 17.76 9.69
C ALA A 109 11.24 16.47 9.78
N ILE A 110 11.54 15.85 8.65
CA ILE A 110 12.33 14.62 8.56
C ILE A 110 13.79 14.92 8.95
N ASP A 111 14.38 16.00 8.43
CA ASP A 111 15.73 16.44 8.79
C ASP A 111 15.87 16.66 10.30
N SER A 112 14.88 17.35 10.92
CA SER A 112 14.84 17.57 12.37
C SER A 112 14.73 16.27 13.16
N TRP A 113 13.97 15.30 12.64
CA TRP A 113 13.82 13.97 13.24
C TRP A 113 15.13 13.19 13.16
N HIS A 114 15.79 13.17 11.99
CA HIS A 114 17.07 12.52 11.80
C HIS A 114 18.15 13.13 12.70
N ASP A 115 18.21 14.46 12.79
CA ASP A 115 19.15 15.16 13.67
C ASP A 115 18.92 14.82 15.14
N PHE A 116 17.65 14.77 15.57
CA PHE A 116 17.28 14.45 16.96
C PHE A 116 17.70 13.03 17.36
N PHE A 117 17.56 12.04 16.47
CA PHE A 117 17.89 10.65 16.72
C PHE A 117 19.30 10.26 16.26
N GLY A 118 20.04 11.16 15.62
CA GLY A 118 21.36 10.89 15.07
C GLY A 118 21.34 9.92 13.86
N LEU A 119 20.25 9.97 13.09
CA LEU A 119 20.08 9.15 11.89
C LEU A 119 20.79 9.76 10.67
N PRO A 120 21.26 8.97 9.70
CA PRO A 120 21.86 9.48 8.47
C PRO A 120 20.88 10.35 7.67
N GLN A 121 21.35 11.48 7.13
CA GLN A 121 20.53 12.36 6.27
C GLN A 121 20.48 11.88 4.80
N GLY A 122 21.25 10.86 4.43
CA GLY A 122 21.26 10.32 3.07
C GLY A 122 21.59 11.36 2.01
N ALA A 123 20.87 11.32 0.88
CA ALA A 123 21.02 12.27 -0.22
C ALA A 123 20.37 13.64 0.04
N ARG A 124 19.52 13.78 1.09
CA ARG A 124 18.78 15.02 1.42
C ARG A 124 19.68 16.24 1.56
N SER A 125 20.84 16.09 2.22
CA SER A 125 21.80 17.18 2.39
C SER A 125 22.40 17.72 1.07
N GLN A 126 22.23 17.01 -0.02
CA GLN A 126 22.74 17.35 -1.35
C GLN A 126 21.64 17.94 -2.27
N MET A 127 20.39 17.96 -1.81
CA MET A 127 19.23 18.39 -2.58
C MET A 127 18.62 19.66 -2.00
N PRO A 128 18.01 20.52 -2.84
CA PRO A 128 17.26 21.66 -2.36
C PRO A 128 15.99 21.21 -1.65
N THR A 129 15.65 21.80 -0.51
CA THR A 129 14.40 21.53 0.21
C THR A 129 13.16 21.98 -0.58
N ASP A 130 12.03 21.30 -0.37
CA ASP A 130 10.70 21.62 -0.91
C ASP A 130 10.64 21.70 -2.44
N ARG A 131 11.48 20.94 -3.13
CA ARG A 131 11.49 20.85 -4.59
C ARG A 131 11.25 19.43 -5.06
N ILE A 132 10.75 19.31 -6.29
CA ILE A 132 10.64 18.02 -6.96
C ILE A 132 11.74 17.87 -8.01
N ARG A 133 12.37 16.70 -8.00
CA ARG A 133 13.26 16.27 -9.08
C ARG A 133 13.16 14.75 -9.22
N ILE A 134 12.56 14.27 -10.31
CA ILE A 134 12.59 12.86 -10.69
C ILE A 134 13.22 12.78 -12.07
N ALA A 135 14.45 12.29 -12.15
CA ALA A 135 15.20 12.21 -13.39
C ALA A 135 15.89 10.85 -13.53
N TYR A 136 15.69 10.21 -14.66
CA TYR A 136 16.35 8.97 -14.99
C TYR A 136 17.06 9.07 -16.33
N GLN A 137 18.34 8.80 -16.33
CA GLN A 137 19.20 8.76 -17.51
C GLN A 137 19.82 7.38 -17.65
N ARG A 138 19.89 6.89 -18.88
CA ARG A 138 20.52 5.63 -19.24
C ARG A 138 21.24 5.73 -20.58
N ALA A 139 22.49 5.23 -20.63
CA ALA A 139 23.32 5.27 -21.83
C ALA A 139 23.39 6.66 -22.51
N GLY A 140 23.41 7.73 -21.70
CA GLY A 140 23.45 9.12 -22.16
C GLY A 140 22.11 9.67 -22.66
N GLN A 141 21.04 8.91 -22.59
CA GLN A 141 19.68 9.36 -22.93
C GLN A 141 18.88 9.67 -21.65
N THR A 142 18.11 10.76 -21.65
CA THR A 142 17.16 11.06 -20.59
C THR A 142 15.85 10.35 -20.90
N LEU A 143 15.47 9.39 -20.03
CA LEU A 143 14.25 8.60 -20.15
C LEU A 143 13.10 9.18 -19.34
N LEU A 144 13.41 9.92 -18.26
CA LEU A 144 12.44 10.61 -17.44
C LEU A 144 13.04 11.91 -16.92
N ASP A 145 12.25 12.99 -16.90
CA ASP A 145 12.67 14.29 -16.38
C ASP A 145 11.46 15.10 -15.91
N ILE A 146 11.22 15.07 -14.58
CA ILE A 146 10.13 15.78 -13.92
C ILE A 146 10.71 16.72 -12.89
N ASP A 147 10.49 18.02 -13.06
CA ASP A 147 10.96 19.11 -12.21
C ASP A 147 9.82 20.02 -11.72
N THR A 148 8.59 19.68 -12.06
CA THR A 148 7.37 20.39 -11.64
C THR A 148 6.38 19.42 -11.05
N SER A 149 5.61 19.89 -10.06
CA SER A 149 4.60 19.05 -9.40
C SER A 149 3.56 18.53 -10.40
N VAL A 150 3.24 17.26 -10.28
CA VAL A 150 2.25 16.57 -11.11
C VAL A 150 1.14 15.99 -10.23
N SER A 151 -0.07 15.92 -10.75
CA SER A 151 -1.19 15.28 -10.03
C SER A 151 -2.30 14.91 -10.99
N GLY A 152 -3.14 13.99 -10.56
CA GLY A 152 -4.31 13.57 -11.32
C GLY A 152 -4.98 12.33 -10.75
N LEU A 153 -6.07 11.95 -11.40
CA LEU A 153 -6.69 10.65 -11.18
C LEU A 153 -5.69 9.56 -11.54
N GLY A 154 -5.59 8.53 -10.69
CA GLY A 154 -4.79 7.35 -10.98
C GLY A 154 -5.54 6.30 -11.78
N ASP A 155 -4.90 5.16 -11.99
CA ASP A 155 -5.54 4.02 -12.65
C ASP A 155 -6.57 3.39 -11.72
N VAL A 156 -7.82 3.33 -12.18
CA VAL A 156 -8.96 2.76 -11.45
C VAL A 156 -8.88 1.24 -11.51
N SER A 157 -9.15 0.58 -10.38
CA SER A 157 -9.17 -0.88 -10.28
C SER A 157 -10.55 -1.42 -9.90
N LEU A 158 -10.93 -2.53 -10.51
CA LEU A 158 -12.06 -3.36 -10.14
C LEU A 158 -11.54 -4.68 -9.60
N ASP A 159 -11.89 -5.01 -8.35
CA ASP A 159 -11.52 -6.27 -7.72
C ASP A 159 -12.76 -7.14 -7.53
N LEU A 160 -12.65 -8.39 -7.92
CA LEU A 160 -13.69 -9.42 -7.79
C LEU A 160 -13.19 -10.49 -6.85
N GLY A 161 -13.87 -10.70 -5.72
CA GLY A 161 -13.49 -11.59 -4.64
C GLY A 161 -14.42 -12.79 -4.49
N TYR A 162 -13.86 -13.87 -3.99
CA TYR A 162 -14.60 -15.05 -3.59
C TYR A 162 -14.07 -15.61 -2.27
N SER A 163 -14.96 -15.82 -1.30
CA SER A 163 -14.62 -16.41 -0.01
C SER A 163 -14.31 -17.89 -0.17
N LEU A 164 -13.06 -18.27 0.05
CA LEU A 164 -12.60 -19.68 0.00
C LEU A 164 -12.89 -20.39 1.32
N HIS A 165 -12.74 -19.65 2.43
CA HIS A 165 -12.93 -20.18 3.78
C HIS A 165 -13.32 -19.05 4.72
N SER A 166 -14.27 -19.30 5.62
CA SER A 166 -14.67 -18.31 6.64
C SER A 166 -15.21 -19.01 7.86
N THR A 167 -14.48 -18.88 8.97
CA THR A 167 -14.88 -19.27 10.32
C THR A 167 -14.68 -18.10 11.27
N SER A 168 -15.00 -18.24 12.54
CA SER A 168 -14.71 -17.19 13.53
C SER A 168 -13.22 -16.91 13.71
N ALA A 169 -12.34 -17.91 13.46
CA ALA A 169 -10.91 -17.78 13.67
C ALA A 169 -10.10 -17.64 12.39
N THR A 170 -10.58 -18.10 11.24
CA THR A 170 -9.80 -18.15 10.01
C THR A 170 -10.66 -17.70 8.85
N SER A 171 -10.11 -16.82 8.02
CA SER A 171 -10.71 -16.43 6.74
C SER A 171 -9.67 -16.47 5.63
N ALA A 172 -10.12 -16.82 4.43
CA ALA A 172 -9.34 -16.77 3.22
C ALA A 172 -10.22 -16.42 2.03
N ALA A 173 -9.71 -15.58 1.15
CA ALA A 173 -10.39 -15.18 -0.09
C ALA A 173 -9.43 -15.17 -1.27
N ALA A 174 -9.96 -15.50 -2.45
CA ALA A 174 -9.28 -15.29 -3.72
C ALA A 174 -9.82 -14.04 -4.40
N TRP A 175 -8.95 -13.30 -5.09
CA TRP A 175 -9.28 -12.06 -5.76
C TRP A 175 -8.73 -12.02 -7.18
N LEU A 176 -9.52 -11.47 -8.08
CA LEU A 176 -9.12 -11.06 -9.42
C LEU A 176 -9.20 -9.54 -9.46
N SER A 177 -8.09 -8.86 -9.72
CA SER A 177 -8.03 -7.41 -9.87
C SER A 177 -7.76 -7.04 -11.33
N ILE A 178 -8.51 -6.07 -11.83
CA ILE A 178 -8.36 -5.51 -13.18
C ILE A 178 -8.17 -4.00 -13.02
N LYS A 179 -6.99 -3.51 -13.36
CA LYS A 179 -6.66 -2.09 -13.39
C LYS A 179 -6.85 -1.54 -14.80
N ALA A 180 -7.61 -0.47 -14.94
CA ALA A 180 -7.83 0.25 -16.20
C ALA A 180 -6.88 1.45 -16.34
N PRO A 181 -6.40 1.80 -17.55
CA PRO A 181 -5.50 2.92 -17.80
C PRO A 181 -6.25 4.25 -17.81
N SER A 182 -6.74 4.68 -16.65
CA SER A 182 -7.49 5.93 -16.47
C SER A 182 -6.62 7.11 -16.02
N GLY A 183 -5.41 6.83 -15.54
CA GLY A 183 -4.40 7.83 -15.19
C GLY A 183 -3.57 8.25 -16.40
N ASP A 184 -2.52 9.01 -16.12
CA ASP A 184 -1.62 9.60 -17.11
C ASP A 184 -0.18 9.17 -16.79
N ALA A 185 0.48 8.49 -17.73
CA ALA A 185 1.84 7.99 -17.56
C ALA A 185 2.88 9.11 -17.46
N ASP A 186 2.70 10.20 -18.22
CA ASP A 186 3.60 11.37 -18.21
C ASP A 186 3.51 12.15 -16.89
N ARG A 187 2.38 12.01 -16.18
CA ARG A 187 2.13 12.65 -14.89
C ARG A 187 2.34 11.70 -13.71
N LEU A 188 2.91 10.53 -13.90
CA LEU A 188 3.12 9.49 -12.88
C LEU A 188 1.84 9.01 -12.19
N THR A 189 0.66 9.28 -12.75
CA THR A 189 -0.61 8.88 -12.15
C THR A 189 -1.14 7.54 -12.67
N GLY A 190 -0.71 7.12 -13.87
CA GLY A 190 -1.06 5.83 -14.47
C GLY A 190 0.11 5.18 -15.19
N SER A 191 -0.04 3.94 -15.65
CA SER A 191 0.96 3.23 -16.45
C SER A 191 0.69 3.29 -17.96
N GLY A 192 -0.50 3.71 -18.37
CA GLY A 192 -0.96 3.68 -19.77
C GLY A 192 -1.50 2.33 -20.22
N ALA A 193 -1.48 1.31 -19.39
CA ALA A 193 -1.89 -0.06 -19.74
C ALA A 193 -2.91 -0.67 -18.78
N THR A 194 -3.57 -1.73 -19.23
CA THR A 194 -4.43 -2.59 -18.39
C THR A 194 -3.61 -3.69 -17.76
N ASP A 195 -3.68 -3.83 -16.42
CA ASP A 195 -3.03 -4.90 -15.68
C ASP A 195 -4.07 -5.86 -15.08
N VAL A 196 -3.70 -7.12 -14.95
CA VAL A 196 -4.57 -8.16 -14.37
C VAL A 196 -3.80 -8.91 -13.29
N SER A 197 -4.38 -8.99 -12.08
CA SER A 197 -3.77 -9.64 -10.93
C SER A 197 -4.65 -10.75 -10.38
N LEU A 198 -4.01 -11.80 -9.90
CA LEU A 198 -4.63 -12.84 -9.08
C LEU A 198 -3.99 -12.80 -7.70
N ALA A 199 -4.81 -12.76 -6.65
CA ALA A 199 -4.35 -12.72 -5.28
C ALA A 199 -5.08 -13.72 -4.39
N ILE A 200 -4.40 -14.15 -3.32
CA ILE A 200 -4.98 -14.87 -2.20
C ILE A 200 -4.65 -14.07 -0.94
N ALA A 201 -5.69 -13.73 -0.18
CA ALA A 201 -5.60 -13.10 1.13
C ALA A 201 -6.04 -14.06 2.22
N GLY A 202 -5.39 -14.01 3.38
CA GLY A 202 -5.70 -14.87 4.51
C GLY A 202 -5.48 -14.16 5.84
N GLU A 203 -6.28 -14.56 6.85
CA GLU A 203 -6.13 -14.15 8.24
C GLU A 203 -6.41 -15.31 9.18
N HIS A 204 -5.76 -15.29 10.34
CA HIS A 204 -5.99 -16.28 11.39
C HIS A 204 -5.81 -15.67 12.79
N ALA A 205 -6.83 -15.86 13.64
CA ALA A 205 -6.77 -15.47 15.04
C ALA A 205 -5.98 -16.49 15.86
N LEU A 206 -4.94 -16.05 16.55
CA LEU A 206 -4.11 -16.83 17.46
C LEU A 206 -4.58 -16.59 18.90
N GLY A 207 -5.79 -17.08 19.22
CA GLY A 207 -6.48 -16.83 20.48
C GLY A 207 -7.15 -15.45 20.53
N ASP A 208 -7.31 -14.90 21.74
CA ASP A 208 -8.16 -13.71 21.95
C ASP A 208 -7.50 -12.39 21.56
N ASN A 209 -6.17 -12.32 21.56
CA ASN A 209 -5.45 -11.05 21.44
C ASN A 209 -4.51 -10.97 20.24
N TRP A 210 -4.12 -12.08 19.63
CA TRP A 210 -3.19 -12.09 18.52
C TRP A 210 -3.85 -12.58 17.25
N SER A 211 -3.40 -12.05 16.14
CA SER A 211 -3.78 -12.49 14.79
C SER A 211 -2.60 -12.40 13.84
N VAL A 212 -2.63 -13.20 12.80
CA VAL A 212 -1.70 -13.13 11.67
C VAL A 212 -2.51 -12.96 10.41
N PHE A 213 -1.97 -12.24 9.45
CA PHE A 213 -2.61 -11.97 8.17
C PHE A 213 -1.57 -11.90 7.06
N GLY A 214 -2.00 -12.04 5.83
CA GLY A 214 -1.12 -11.91 4.68
C GLY A 214 -1.84 -12.03 3.36
N GLN A 215 -1.12 -11.65 2.30
CA GLN A 215 -1.57 -11.72 0.91
C GLN A 215 -0.40 -12.08 0.01
N ALA A 216 -0.67 -12.81 -1.03
CA ALA A 216 0.25 -13.00 -2.15
C ALA A 216 -0.51 -12.76 -3.46
N ALA A 217 0.11 -12.06 -4.38
CA ALA A 217 -0.46 -11.72 -5.67
C ALA A 217 0.57 -11.88 -6.80
N VAL A 218 0.08 -12.25 -7.97
CA VAL A 218 0.82 -12.25 -9.24
C VAL A 218 0.05 -11.39 -10.22
N THR A 219 0.76 -10.45 -10.84
CA THR A 219 0.19 -9.48 -11.79
C THR A 219 0.83 -9.66 -13.15
N ARG A 220 0.01 -9.81 -14.18
CA ARG A 220 0.42 -9.59 -15.55
C ARG A 220 0.23 -8.12 -15.88
N LEU A 221 1.33 -7.43 -16.20
CA LEU A 221 1.34 -6.05 -16.64
C LEU A 221 1.03 -5.98 -18.14
N GLY A 222 0.25 -4.99 -18.53
CA GLY A 222 0.10 -4.62 -19.93
C GLY A 222 1.27 -3.77 -20.41
N ASP A 223 1.37 -3.55 -21.72
CA ASP A 223 2.44 -2.75 -22.32
C ASP A 223 2.24 -1.27 -21.96
N GLY A 224 2.89 -0.84 -20.89
CA GLY A 224 2.80 0.52 -20.37
C GLY A 224 3.67 1.51 -21.12
N ASP A 225 3.38 2.81 -20.94
CA ASP A 225 4.12 3.89 -21.63
C ASP A 225 5.40 4.31 -20.88
N ARG A 226 5.46 4.02 -19.56
CA ARG A 226 6.60 4.40 -18.71
C ARG A 226 7.68 3.35 -18.72
N LEU A 227 8.91 3.73 -19.14
CA LEU A 227 10.07 2.85 -19.24
C LEU A 227 9.73 1.50 -19.92
N SER A 228 8.93 1.55 -20.98
CA SER A 228 8.33 0.40 -21.65
C SER A 228 9.35 -0.66 -22.09
N THR A 229 10.56 -0.25 -22.45
CA THR A 229 11.65 -1.16 -22.86
C THR A 229 12.31 -1.90 -21.70
N GLN A 230 12.02 -1.49 -20.47
CA GLN A 230 12.54 -2.10 -19.23
C GLN A 230 11.45 -2.74 -18.39
N GLN A 231 10.18 -2.56 -18.76
CA GLN A 231 9.06 -3.12 -18.01
C GLN A 231 9.02 -4.64 -18.12
N ARG A 232 8.80 -5.31 -16.99
CA ARG A 232 8.54 -6.76 -16.95
C ARG A 232 7.08 -7.06 -17.29
N ASP A 233 6.84 -8.21 -17.89
CA ASP A 233 5.48 -8.69 -18.19
C ASP A 233 4.74 -9.19 -16.95
N VAL A 234 5.46 -9.81 -16.02
CA VAL A 234 4.88 -10.45 -14.84
C VAL A 234 5.66 -10.07 -13.59
N VAL A 235 4.94 -9.64 -12.60
CA VAL A 235 5.47 -9.26 -11.28
C VAL A 235 4.67 -9.95 -10.18
N TRP A 236 5.27 -10.08 -9.00
CA TRP A 236 4.56 -10.52 -7.80
C TRP A 236 4.67 -9.45 -6.71
N ASN A 237 3.66 -9.40 -5.86
CA ASN A 237 3.72 -8.65 -4.61
C ASN A 237 2.97 -9.40 -3.51
N GLY A 238 3.26 -9.05 -2.28
CA GLY A 238 2.57 -9.62 -1.14
C GLY A 238 3.01 -8.98 0.15
N PHE A 239 2.32 -9.35 1.22
CA PHE A 239 2.67 -8.95 2.56
C PHE A 239 2.34 -10.05 3.57
N ALA A 240 2.97 -9.96 4.74
CA ALA A 240 2.60 -10.71 5.93
C ALA A 240 2.68 -9.80 7.15
N GLY A 241 1.80 -10.04 8.13
CA GLY A 241 1.75 -9.21 9.31
C GLY A 241 1.16 -9.91 10.52
N VAL A 242 1.32 -9.23 11.66
CA VAL A 242 0.81 -9.65 12.94
C VAL A 242 0.05 -8.48 13.59
N GLY A 243 -1.09 -8.78 14.21
CA GLY A 243 -1.88 -7.85 15.00
C GLY A 243 -1.94 -8.27 16.46
N TRP A 244 -1.90 -7.28 17.34
CA TRP A 244 -2.09 -7.47 18.78
C TRP A 244 -3.17 -6.52 19.32
N ARG A 245 -4.25 -7.08 19.81
CA ARG A 245 -5.32 -6.33 20.49
C ARG A 245 -4.82 -5.86 21.85
N ALA A 246 -4.37 -4.60 21.93
CA ALA A 246 -3.85 -3.99 23.16
C ALA A 246 -4.98 -3.63 24.15
N TRP A 247 -6.08 -3.06 23.63
CA TRP A 247 -7.29 -2.70 24.38
C TRP A 247 -8.54 -2.94 23.53
N ARG A 248 -9.71 -2.77 24.18
CA ARG A 248 -10.98 -2.76 23.45
C ARG A 248 -10.96 -1.65 22.41
N GLY A 249 -11.08 -2.04 21.14
CA GLY A 249 -11.05 -1.12 20.00
C GLY A 249 -9.67 -0.75 19.49
N LEU A 250 -8.57 -0.95 20.24
CA LEU A 250 -7.21 -0.63 19.80
C LEU A 250 -6.43 -1.89 19.45
N GLN A 251 -5.93 -1.96 18.24
CA GLN A 251 -5.02 -3.00 17.75
C GLN A 251 -3.71 -2.39 17.28
N LEU A 252 -2.59 -2.94 17.71
CA LEU A 252 -1.26 -2.63 17.19
C LEU A 252 -0.89 -3.67 16.15
N LYS A 253 -0.21 -3.25 15.09
CA LYS A 253 0.13 -4.10 13.94
C LYS A 253 1.55 -3.85 13.46
N ALA A 254 2.18 -4.93 12.97
CA ALA A 254 3.39 -4.86 12.17
C ALA A 254 3.17 -5.67 10.89
N GLN A 255 3.58 -5.12 9.76
CA GLN A 255 3.38 -5.70 8.42
C GLN A 255 4.67 -5.52 7.62
N VAL A 256 5.07 -6.56 6.90
CA VAL A 256 6.16 -6.51 5.93
C VAL A 256 5.55 -6.70 4.55
N ASP A 257 5.74 -5.74 3.69
CA ASP A 257 5.33 -5.75 2.29
C ASP A 257 6.56 -6.01 1.40
N ALA A 258 6.38 -6.76 0.33
CA ALA A 258 7.45 -7.02 -0.63
C ALA A 258 6.88 -7.14 -2.06
N HIS A 259 7.69 -6.74 -3.04
CA HIS A 259 7.39 -6.97 -4.45
C HIS A 259 8.66 -7.28 -5.25
N SER A 260 8.48 -8.00 -6.37
CA SER A 260 9.56 -8.18 -7.35
C SER A 260 9.80 -6.88 -8.13
N ALA A 261 10.97 -6.74 -8.71
CA ALA A 261 11.25 -5.67 -9.64
C ALA A 261 10.16 -5.56 -10.72
N VAL A 262 9.68 -4.35 -10.97
CA VAL A 262 8.78 -4.02 -12.08
C VAL A 262 9.58 -3.75 -13.35
N PHE A 263 10.82 -3.28 -13.20
CA PHE A 263 11.71 -3.01 -14.29
C PHE A 263 12.84 -4.02 -14.33
N GLU A 264 13.45 -4.22 -15.50
CA GLU A 264 14.57 -5.12 -15.71
C GLU A 264 15.74 -4.44 -16.45
N GLY A 265 16.90 -5.08 -16.37
CA GLY A 265 18.10 -4.58 -17.04
C GLY A 265 18.66 -3.31 -16.44
N SER A 266 18.34 -2.99 -15.17
CA SER A 266 18.92 -1.92 -14.38
C SER A 266 19.51 -2.53 -13.10
N ASP A 267 20.64 -1.98 -12.66
CA ASP A 267 21.31 -2.31 -11.39
C ASP A 267 21.03 -1.25 -10.31
N LEU A 268 20.04 -0.39 -10.53
CA LEU A 268 19.58 0.61 -9.57
C LEU A 268 18.57 -0.03 -8.62
N ASP A 269 18.84 0.02 -7.31
CA ASP A 269 18.00 -0.63 -6.28
C ASP A 269 16.57 -0.08 -6.29
N PHE A 270 16.38 1.21 -6.53
CA PHE A 270 15.06 1.86 -6.57
C PHE A 270 14.18 1.43 -7.77
N LEU A 271 14.76 0.78 -8.77
CA LEU A 271 14.02 0.15 -9.89
C LEU A 271 13.86 -1.37 -9.69
N GLY A 272 14.44 -1.90 -8.61
CA GLY A 272 14.51 -3.31 -8.27
C GLY A 272 13.31 -3.83 -7.48
N GLU A 273 13.57 -4.85 -6.71
CA GLU A 273 12.66 -5.41 -5.71
C GLU A 273 12.72 -4.56 -4.43
N ALA A 274 11.62 -4.50 -3.69
CA ALA A 274 11.58 -3.77 -2.44
C ALA A 274 10.96 -4.59 -1.30
N VAL A 275 11.41 -4.28 -0.08
CA VAL A 275 10.85 -4.82 1.16
C VAL A 275 10.65 -3.68 2.15
N VAL A 276 9.41 -3.46 2.57
CA VAL A 276 8.99 -2.33 3.39
C VAL A 276 8.39 -2.85 4.69
N LEU A 277 8.79 -2.27 5.83
CA LEU A 277 8.20 -2.54 7.14
C LEU A 277 7.23 -1.43 7.52
N THR A 278 5.99 -1.82 7.81
CA THR A 278 4.94 -0.91 8.31
C THR A 278 4.61 -1.25 9.75
N VAL A 279 4.66 -0.24 10.64
CA VAL A 279 4.31 -0.39 12.05
C VAL A 279 3.29 0.69 12.44
N GLY A 280 2.29 0.30 13.20
CA GLY A 280 1.23 1.21 13.62
C GLY A 280 0.10 0.50 14.33
N GLY A 281 -1.12 0.97 14.10
CA GLY A 281 -2.30 0.35 14.67
C GLY A 281 -3.59 0.89 14.07
N ASP A 282 -4.69 0.32 14.53
CA ASP A 282 -6.03 0.81 14.23
C ASP A 282 -6.89 0.94 15.47
N TYR A 283 -7.89 1.80 15.36
CA TYR A 283 -8.91 1.98 16.39
C TYR A 283 -10.31 1.80 15.80
N GLN A 284 -11.02 0.80 16.34
CA GLN A 284 -12.42 0.50 16.04
C GLN A 284 -13.33 1.31 16.93
N PHE A 285 -14.05 2.28 16.38
CA PHE A 285 -15.06 3.07 17.08
C PHE A 285 -16.36 2.29 17.29
N GLU A 286 -17.12 2.64 18.34
CA GLU A 286 -18.46 2.06 18.57
C GLU A 286 -19.46 2.38 17.45
N SER A 287 -19.22 3.44 16.67
CA SER A 287 -19.99 3.81 15.49
C SER A 287 -19.78 2.89 14.27
N GLY A 288 -18.88 1.91 14.38
CA GLY A 288 -18.53 0.98 13.30
C GLY A 288 -17.42 1.49 12.37
N TRP A 289 -16.92 2.71 12.54
CA TRP A 289 -15.76 3.20 11.82
C TRP A 289 -14.46 2.61 12.39
N ARG A 290 -13.50 2.31 11.54
CA ARG A 290 -12.13 1.95 11.90
C ARG A 290 -11.17 2.95 11.30
N PHE A 291 -10.22 3.42 12.11
CA PHE A 291 -9.20 4.38 11.73
C PHE A 291 -7.81 3.76 11.90
N ASP A 292 -7.03 3.73 10.84
CA ASP A 292 -5.65 3.23 10.81
C ASP A 292 -4.66 4.38 10.81
N VAL A 293 -3.56 4.23 11.56
CA VAL A 293 -2.39 5.10 11.52
C VAL A 293 -1.13 4.25 11.56
N ALA A 294 -0.23 4.45 10.62
CA ALA A 294 1.03 3.75 10.58
C ALA A 294 2.15 4.57 9.93
N VAL A 295 3.36 4.10 10.13
CA VAL A 295 4.57 4.57 9.43
C VAL A 295 5.22 3.36 8.78
N SER A 296 5.63 3.53 7.53
CA SER A 296 6.41 2.53 6.80
C SER A 296 7.80 3.05 6.52
N GLU A 297 8.79 2.16 6.58
CA GLU A 297 10.18 2.44 6.24
C GLU A 297 10.73 1.34 5.34
N ASP A 298 11.61 1.72 4.44
CA ASP A 298 12.38 0.80 3.61
C ASP A 298 13.40 0.04 4.47
N ILE A 299 13.33 -1.30 4.47
CA ILE A 299 14.31 -2.15 5.19
C ILE A 299 15.36 -2.75 4.26
N ALA A 300 15.22 -2.58 2.96
CA ALA A 300 16.19 -2.98 1.93
C ALA A 300 16.81 -1.73 1.30
N VAL A 301 17.49 -0.94 2.05
CA VAL A 301 18.07 0.40 1.81
C VAL A 301 18.03 0.87 0.36
N ASP A 302 17.40 2.04 0.14
CA ASP A 302 17.26 2.72 -1.16
C ASP A 302 16.44 1.98 -2.23
N SER A 303 15.61 0.97 -1.85
CA SER A 303 14.75 0.24 -2.77
C SER A 303 13.31 0.75 -2.85
N ALA A 304 12.88 1.52 -1.84
CA ALA A 304 11.55 2.13 -1.75
C ALA A 304 11.63 3.58 -1.23
N SER A 305 10.48 4.19 -0.96
CA SER A 305 10.43 5.52 -0.33
C SER A 305 11.02 5.48 1.09
N ASP A 306 11.77 6.51 1.48
CA ASP A 306 12.46 6.59 2.78
C ASP A 306 11.50 6.41 3.96
N VAL A 307 10.37 7.11 3.91
CA VAL A 307 9.30 7.05 4.91
C VAL A 307 7.94 7.24 4.27
N VAL A 308 6.94 6.49 4.75
CA VAL A 308 5.54 6.64 4.34
C VAL A 308 4.65 6.76 5.58
N PHE A 309 3.88 7.84 5.66
CA PHE A 309 2.80 7.97 6.63
C PHE A 309 1.51 7.41 6.04
N VAL A 310 0.88 6.50 6.77
CA VAL A 310 -0.33 5.77 6.34
C VAL A 310 -1.49 6.15 7.23
N PHE A 311 -2.59 6.57 6.61
CA PHE A 311 -3.86 6.86 7.27
C PHE A 311 -4.98 6.15 6.53
N GLY A 312 -5.84 5.43 7.26
CA GLY A 312 -6.99 4.75 6.70
C GLY A 312 -8.25 5.04 7.51
N LEU A 313 -9.38 5.17 6.84
CA LEU A 313 -10.70 5.26 7.47
C LEU A 313 -11.65 4.36 6.71
N ARG A 314 -12.23 3.37 7.40
CA ARG A 314 -13.14 2.41 6.76
C ARG A 314 -14.37 2.11 7.60
N ARG A 315 -15.44 1.68 6.92
CA ARG A 315 -16.67 1.21 7.53
C ARG A 315 -17.37 0.20 6.65
N GLY A 316 -17.95 -0.83 7.29
CA GLY A 316 -18.89 -1.75 6.68
C GLY A 316 -20.29 -1.60 7.29
N TRP A 317 -21.34 -1.95 6.53
CA TRP A 317 -22.73 -2.03 6.97
C TRP A 317 -23.54 -2.99 6.09
N GLU A 318 -24.62 -3.54 6.62
CA GLU A 318 -25.57 -4.38 5.92
C GLU A 318 -26.56 -3.56 5.07
#